data_973f5d5a5f7e0b98b385cb6691ed45b2
#
_entry.id   973f5d5a5f7e0b98b385cb6691ed45b2
#
_cell.length_a   1.000
_cell.length_b   1.000
_cell.length_c   1.000
_cell.angle_alpha   90.00
_cell.angle_beta   90.00
_cell.angle_gamma   90.00
#
_symmetry.space_group_name_H-M   'P 1'
#
loop_
_entity.id
_entity.type
_entity.pdbx_description
1 polymer ?
#
loop_
_entity_poly.entity_id
_entity_poly.type
_entity_poly.pdbx_seq_one_letter_code
_entity_poly.pdbx_strand_id
1 'polypeptide(L)'
;MRVGAITHQHRSSWRSAAVAVVATLAASLLTSEIGQARAEPGLREVMLVGNNWEGVADIIESTGDFAKIGRINLIPDKDQRLREIYLNPIELAYFLGIRETVGEGHDQYIDDMYTTPDGSAIVVSRPSFADVVSVDSGTGQVKWRFPVSGNRADHMAVSPDGSRIAVSASTSNTVHVLDIDNGTELGTFATGDKPHENVFTTDNKIWNMAIGEVNTGLDHPALDFTKGDRKITIADATTFKVIETIDMRERLDAFGQANLSDAVRPVAFTPDESTMYFQVSFFNGFLEYDVVTDTILRLAELPKNPKTSNERNTYVNDSRHHGMSMNPAGDKLCIAGTMDDYATVVDRATLTAGPLVPAAKPYWATVSGDGTACVISESAADQVSVIDFATGNKVTSIPVGDHPQRIRSGNLPQGWKTPTA
;
A
#
# COMPACT_ATOMS: atom_id res chain seq x y z
N MET A 1 80.64 33.77 6.80
CA MET A 1 81.65 32.70 6.68
C MET A 1 81.03 31.61 5.83
N ARG A 2 81.44 31.56 4.58
CA ARG A 2 82.32 30.57 3.91
C ARG A 2 81.77 29.19 4.07
N VAL A 3 81.33 28.54 3.03
CA VAL A 3 81.86 27.80 1.87
C VAL A 3 81.49 26.38 2.03
N GLY A 4 81.07 25.60 1.12
CA GLY A 4 81.31 25.53 -0.31
C GLY A 4 80.59 24.34 -0.91
N ALA A 5 80.36 24.42 -2.17
CA ALA A 5 79.88 23.41 -3.09
C ALA A 5 80.88 22.27 -3.30
N ILE A 6 80.38 21.08 -3.70
CA ILE A 6 81.06 20.30 -4.76
C ILE A 6 80.01 19.38 -5.43
N THR A 7 79.97 19.51 -6.74
CA THR A 7 79.32 18.69 -7.77
C THR A 7 79.99 17.35 -7.93
N HIS A 8 79.20 16.29 -8.27
CA HIS A 8 79.68 15.26 -9.20
C HIS A 8 78.49 14.66 -10.00
N GLN A 9 78.56 14.88 -11.28
CA GLN A 9 77.78 14.16 -12.29
C GLN A 9 78.29 12.73 -12.46
N HIS A 10 77.39 11.78 -12.59
CA HIS A 10 77.67 10.60 -13.40
C HIS A 10 76.44 10.27 -14.25
N ARG A 11 76.65 10.42 -15.56
CA ARG A 11 75.75 9.88 -16.62
C ARG A 11 75.97 8.40 -16.73
N SER A 12 74.90 7.62 -16.80
CA SER A 12 74.89 6.37 -17.55
C SER A 12 73.52 6.18 -18.23
N SER A 13 73.62 6.18 -19.53
CA SER A 13 72.57 5.83 -20.46
C SER A 13 72.29 4.33 -20.47
N TRP A 14 71.04 3.95 -20.31
CA TRP A 14 70.59 2.65 -20.81
C TRP A 14 69.24 2.83 -21.50
N ARG A 15 69.23 2.48 -22.75
CA ARG A 15 68.03 2.32 -23.59
C ARG A 15 67.32 1.03 -23.13
N SER A 16 66.02 1.09 -22.97
CA SER A 16 65.20 -0.13 -23.13
C SER A 16 63.74 0.24 -23.36
N ALA A 17 63.28 -0.10 -24.50
CA ALA A 17 62.01 -0.65 -24.93
C ALA A 17 60.73 -0.22 -24.19
N ALA A 18 59.94 0.59 -24.90
CA ALA A 18 58.52 0.80 -24.66
C ALA A 18 57.79 -0.50 -25.01
N VAL A 19 57.18 -1.14 -24.00
CA VAL A 19 56.13 -2.14 -24.16
C VAL A 19 54.81 -1.41 -23.92
N ALA A 20 54.09 -1.12 -24.99
CA ALA A 20 52.72 -0.64 -24.93
C ALA A 20 51.82 -1.82 -24.51
N VAL A 21 51.37 -1.86 -23.26
CA VAL A 21 50.25 -2.68 -22.80
C VAL A 21 48.98 -1.92 -23.12
N VAL A 22 48.30 -2.29 -24.18
CA VAL A 22 46.93 -1.88 -24.47
C VAL A 22 46.03 -2.64 -23.49
N ALA A 23 45.70 -2.00 -22.38
CA ALA A 23 44.63 -2.47 -21.50
C ALA A 23 43.29 -2.09 -22.15
N THR A 24 42.68 -3.05 -22.81
CA THR A 24 41.29 -2.99 -23.26
C THR A 24 40.43 -3.03 -21.98
N LEU A 25 40.01 -1.88 -21.49
CA LEU A 25 38.90 -1.77 -20.53
C LEU A 25 37.62 -2.15 -21.28
N ALA A 26 37.20 -3.40 -21.14
CA ALA A 26 35.84 -3.78 -21.39
C ALA A 26 35.00 -3.15 -20.27
N ALA A 27 34.43 -1.99 -20.53
CA ALA A 27 33.34 -1.43 -19.73
C ALA A 27 32.14 -2.36 -19.95
N SER A 28 31.99 -3.35 -19.09
CA SER A 28 30.72 -4.04 -18.88
C SER A 28 29.74 -3.00 -18.33
N LEU A 29 28.91 -2.48 -19.21
CA LEU A 29 27.66 -1.82 -18.83
C LEU A 29 26.82 -2.88 -18.12
N LEU A 30 26.97 -2.99 -16.82
CA LEU A 30 25.94 -3.53 -15.95
C LEU A 30 24.79 -2.51 -15.99
N THR A 31 23.92 -2.63 -16.98
CA THR A 31 22.55 -2.15 -16.82
C THR A 31 21.99 -2.92 -15.64
N SER A 32 21.87 -2.26 -14.50
CA SER A 32 21.01 -2.74 -13.43
C SER A 32 19.61 -2.80 -14.04
N GLU A 33 19.21 -3.98 -14.51
CA GLU A 33 17.80 -4.29 -14.66
C GLU A 33 17.23 -4.15 -13.26
N ILE A 34 16.51 -3.05 -13.02
CA ILE A 34 15.66 -2.89 -11.84
C ILE A 34 14.69 -4.06 -11.95
N GLY A 35 14.86 -5.01 -11.03
CA GLY A 35 14.21 -6.30 -11.09
C GLY A 35 12.69 -6.14 -11.04
N GLN A 36 12.06 -6.28 -12.19
CA GLN A 36 10.72 -6.84 -12.22
C GLN A 36 10.83 -8.22 -11.58
N ALA A 37 10.09 -8.45 -10.51
CA ALA A 37 9.95 -9.76 -9.93
C ALA A 37 9.39 -10.69 -11.02
N ARG A 38 10.28 -11.43 -11.67
CA ARG A 38 9.88 -12.39 -12.70
C ARG A 38 9.14 -13.50 -11.99
N ALA A 39 7.90 -13.76 -12.37
CA ALA A 39 7.13 -14.85 -11.81
C ALA A 39 8.00 -16.13 -11.79
N GLU A 40 8.02 -16.79 -10.63
CA GLU A 40 8.71 -18.08 -10.47
C GLU A 40 8.22 -19.07 -11.55
N PRO A 41 9.06 -19.98 -12.03
CA PRO A 41 8.66 -20.97 -13.04
C PRO A 41 7.42 -21.75 -12.57
N GLY A 42 6.34 -21.68 -13.36
CA GLY A 42 5.06 -22.32 -13.03
C GLY A 42 4.03 -21.41 -12.33
N LEU A 43 4.38 -20.16 -12.08
CA LEU A 43 3.46 -19.12 -11.58
C LEU A 43 3.10 -18.13 -12.69
N ARG A 44 1.97 -17.48 -12.50
CA ARG A 44 1.44 -16.41 -13.31
C ARG A 44 1.18 -15.21 -12.40
N GLU A 45 1.75 -14.09 -12.75
CA GLU A 45 1.44 -12.84 -12.07
C GLU A 45 0.03 -12.37 -12.42
N VAL A 46 -0.71 -11.95 -11.39
CA VAL A 46 -2.11 -11.52 -11.49
C VAL A 46 -2.33 -10.30 -10.61
N MET A 47 -3.46 -9.64 -10.80
CA MET A 47 -3.98 -8.67 -9.85
C MET A 47 -5.25 -9.22 -9.19
N LEU A 48 -5.29 -9.11 -7.88
CA LEU A 48 -6.42 -9.46 -7.02
C LEU A 48 -7.24 -8.19 -6.79
N VAL A 49 -8.49 -8.18 -7.21
CA VAL A 49 -9.42 -7.07 -6.99
C VAL A 49 -10.43 -7.47 -5.94
N GLY A 50 -10.31 -6.91 -4.74
CA GLY A 50 -11.18 -7.22 -3.61
C GLY A 50 -12.50 -6.47 -3.66
N ASN A 51 -13.59 -7.21 -3.83
CA ASN A 51 -14.96 -6.71 -3.79
C ASN A 51 -15.46 -6.75 -2.35
N ASN A 52 -15.32 -5.63 -1.64
CA ASN A 52 -15.41 -5.53 -0.18
C ASN A 52 -16.77 -6.00 0.36
N TRP A 53 -17.87 -5.60 -0.27
CA TRP A 53 -19.22 -5.95 0.20
C TRP A 53 -19.67 -7.36 -0.20
N GLU A 54 -19.08 -7.89 -1.28
CA GLU A 54 -19.42 -9.23 -1.78
C GLU A 54 -18.62 -10.35 -1.08
N GLY A 55 -17.40 -10.04 -0.61
CA GLY A 55 -16.50 -11.03 -0.01
C GLY A 55 -15.77 -11.92 -1.01
N VAL A 56 -15.58 -11.41 -2.22
CA VAL A 56 -15.00 -12.15 -3.36
C VAL A 56 -13.85 -11.34 -3.95
N ALA A 57 -12.80 -12.00 -4.41
CA ALA A 57 -11.80 -11.35 -5.25
C ALA A 57 -12.01 -11.71 -6.72
N ASP A 58 -12.04 -10.71 -7.59
CA ASP A 58 -11.85 -10.90 -9.03
C ASP A 58 -10.37 -10.97 -9.34
N ILE A 59 -9.99 -11.90 -10.20
CA ILE A 59 -8.63 -12.11 -10.64
C ILE A 59 -8.52 -11.62 -12.08
N ILE A 60 -7.62 -10.65 -12.31
CA ILE A 60 -7.35 -10.10 -13.64
C ILE A 60 -5.89 -10.30 -14.03
N GLU A 61 -5.60 -10.26 -15.31
CA GLU A 61 -4.22 -10.20 -15.81
C GLU A 61 -3.49 -9.00 -15.21
N SER A 62 -2.23 -9.16 -14.86
CA SER A 62 -1.41 -8.06 -14.34
C SER A 62 -0.91 -7.11 -15.43
N THR A 63 -1.00 -7.51 -16.70
CA THR A 63 -0.49 -6.79 -17.87
C THR A 63 -1.35 -7.06 -19.11
N GLY A 64 -1.02 -6.42 -20.22
CA GLY A 64 -1.64 -6.65 -21.52
C GLY A 64 -3.03 -6.06 -21.63
N ASP A 65 -4.04 -6.89 -21.83
CA ASP A 65 -5.44 -6.45 -21.94
C ASP A 65 -6.18 -6.42 -20.61
N PHE A 66 -5.51 -6.82 -19.51
CA PHE A 66 -6.08 -6.88 -18.16
C PHE A 66 -7.34 -7.74 -18.07
N ALA A 67 -7.42 -8.78 -18.88
CA ALA A 67 -8.59 -9.64 -18.94
C ALA A 67 -8.91 -10.27 -17.58
N LYS A 68 -10.18 -10.32 -17.25
CA LYS A 68 -10.65 -11.06 -16.06
C LYS A 68 -10.53 -12.56 -16.32
N ILE A 69 -9.75 -13.26 -15.50
CA ILE A 69 -9.45 -14.68 -15.64
C ILE A 69 -10.24 -15.57 -14.71
N GLY A 70 -10.84 -15.00 -13.67
CA GLY A 70 -11.66 -15.76 -12.75
C GLY A 70 -12.05 -14.96 -11.52
N ARG A 71 -12.58 -15.68 -10.54
CA ARG A 71 -13.05 -15.11 -9.26
C ARG A 71 -12.92 -16.18 -8.19
N ILE A 72 -12.66 -15.75 -6.94
CA ILE A 72 -12.55 -16.64 -5.81
C ILE A 72 -13.37 -16.10 -4.62
N ASN A 73 -14.12 -16.98 -3.96
CA ASN A 73 -14.83 -16.67 -2.72
C ASN A 73 -13.84 -16.68 -1.55
N LEU A 74 -13.72 -15.56 -0.82
CA LEU A 74 -12.82 -15.39 0.32
C LEU A 74 -13.55 -15.47 1.68
N ILE A 75 -14.84 -15.79 1.65
CA ILE A 75 -15.69 -16.00 2.82
C ILE A 75 -16.45 -17.35 2.74
N PRO A 76 -15.75 -18.48 2.41
CA PRO A 76 -16.44 -19.76 2.26
C PRO A 76 -17.07 -20.24 3.57
N ASP A 77 -16.60 -19.75 4.71
CA ASP A 77 -17.09 -20.02 6.08
C ASP A 77 -18.10 -18.97 6.60
N LYS A 78 -18.66 -18.11 5.72
CA LYS A 78 -19.57 -17.00 6.08
C LYS A 78 -20.66 -17.41 7.05
N ASP A 79 -21.39 -18.49 6.76
CA ASP A 79 -22.51 -18.92 7.59
C ASP A 79 -22.07 -19.35 8.99
N GLN A 80 -20.89 -19.94 9.11
CA GLN A 80 -20.30 -20.29 10.40
C GLN A 80 -19.94 -19.02 11.17
N ARG A 81 -19.24 -18.08 10.54
CA ARG A 81 -18.83 -16.82 11.17
C ARG A 81 -20.04 -16.01 11.64
N LEU A 82 -21.07 -15.89 10.83
CA LEU A 82 -22.28 -15.18 11.23
C LEU A 82 -22.96 -15.82 12.44
N ARG A 83 -23.01 -17.16 12.51
CA ARG A 83 -23.54 -17.83 13.71
C ARG A 83 -22.73 -17.53 14.97
N GLU A 84 -21.39 -17.56 14.88
CA GLU A 84 -20.50 -17.23 16.00
C GLU A 84 -20.75 -15.78 16.46
N ILE A 85 -20.79 -14.81 15.54
CA ILE A 85 -21.04 -13.39 15.81
C ILE A 85 -22.43 -13.17 16.45
N TYR A 86 -23.49 -13.77 15.91
CA TYR A 86 -24.86 -13.61 16.45
C TYR A 86 -25.03 -14.23 17.85
N LEU A 87 -24.17 -15.15 18.24
CA LEU A 87 -24.17 -15.73 19.58
C LEU A 87 -23.33 -14.92 20.58
N ASN A 88 -22.52 -13.98 20.13
CA ASN A 88 -21.68 -13.12 20.96
C ASN A 88 -22.18 -11.65 20.89
N PRO A 89 -22.84 -11.12 21.91
CA PRO A 89 -23.42 -9.78 21.85
C PRO A 89 -22.39 -8.65 21.66
N ILE A 90 -21.11 -8.85 22.06
CA ILE A 90 -20.05 -7.86 21.87
C ILE A 90 -19.63 -7.88 20.40
N GLU A 91 -19.33 -9.04 19.83
CA GLU A 91 -18.99 -9.17 18.42
C GLU A 91 -20.12 -8.67 17.52
N LEU A 92 -21.38 -8.98 17.86
CA LEU A 92 -22.55 -8.52 17.13
C LEU A 92 -22.66 -6.98 17.15
N ALA A 93 -22.40 -6.35 18.29
CA ALA A 93 -22.43 -4.89 18.40
C ALA A 93 -21.36 -4.23 17.50
N TYR A 94 -20.16 -4.79 17.47
CA TYR A 94 -19.09 -4.31 16.56
C TYR A 94 -19.41 -4.61 15.10
N PHE A 95 -19.91 -5.80 14.77
CA PHE A 95 -20.31 -6.17 13.42
C PHE A 95 -21.33 -5.17 12.85
N LEU A 96 -22.39 -4.87 13.63
CA LEU A 96 -23.38 -3.89 13.23
C LEU A 96 -22.80 -2.44 13.21
N GLY A 97 -21.95 -2.10 14.18
CA GLY A 97 -21.29 -0.80 14.23
C GLY A 97 -20.40 -0.56 13.02
N ILE A 98 -19.62 -1.55 12.59
CA ILE A 98 -18.79 -1.46 11.37
C ILE A 98 -19.66 -1.22 10.14
N ARG A 99 -20.78 -1.95 10.00
CA ARG A 99 -21.72 -1.77 8.90
C ARG A 99 -22.23 -0.33 8.81
N GLU A 100 -22.70 0.22 9.92
CA GLU A 100 -23.35 1.54 9.95
C GLU A 100 -22.35 2.71 9.90
N THR A 101 -21.08 2.47 10.19
CA THR A 101 -20.05 3.52 10.21
C THR A 101 -19.16 3.45 8.98
N VAL A 102 -18.08 2.65 9.04
CA VAL A 102 -17.08 2.57 7.99
C VAL A 102 -17.49 1.70 6.80
N GLY A 103 -18.54 0.89 6.95
CA GLY A 103 -19.09 0.01 5.91
C GLY A 103 -20.14 0.66 5.02
N GLU A 104 -20.49 1.93 5.24
CA GLU A 104 -21.47 2.67 4.43
C GLU A 104 -22.84 1.97 4.31
N GLY A 105 -23.28 1.29 5.37
CA GLY A 105 -24.51 0.50 5.42
C GLY A 105 -24.33 -0.97 5.01
N HIS A 106 -23.15 -1.40 4.67
CA HIS A 106 -22.82 -2.74 4.20
C HIS A 106 -21.78 -3.43 5.09
N ASP A 107 -21.80 -4.78 5.12
CA ASP A 107 -20.76 -5.54 5.80
C ASP A 107 -19.46 -5.45 5.00
N GLN A 108 -18.36 -5.18 5.68
CA GLN A 108 -17.03 -5.21 5.11
C GLN A 108 -16.48 -6.64 5.23
N TYR A 109 -16.77 -7.48 4.26
CA TYR A 109 -16.39 -8.90 4.30
C TYR A 109 -14.92 -9.14 4.03
N ILE A 110 -14.31 -8.36 3.13
CA ILE A 110 -12.88 -8.43 2.83
C ILE A 110 -12.32 -7.02 2.66
N ASP A 111 -11.05 -6.84 3.02
CA ASP A 111 -10.35 -5.58 2.77
C ASP A 111 -9.04 -5.86 2.02
N ASP A 112 -7.97 -6.17 2.69
CA ASP A 112 -6.67 -6.37 2.06
C ASP A 112 -6.35 -7.86 1.84
N MET A 113 -5.55 -8.16 0.79
CA MET A 113 -5.26 -9.54 0.43
C MET A 113 -3.91 -9.70 -0.27
N TYR A 114 -3.27 -10.85 -0.05
CA TYR A 114 -2.01 -11.22 -0.68
C TYR A 114 -1.98 -12.72 -1.00
N THR A 115 -1.30 -13.11 -2.06
CA THR A 115 -1.02 -14.53 -2.30
C THR A 115 0.15 -15.00 -1.45
N THR A 116 0.18 -16.29 -1.10
CA THR A 116 1.42 -16.94 -0.66
C THR A 116 2.46 -16.91 -1.80
N PRO A 117 3.77 -16.97 -1.51
CA PRO A 117 4.81 -16.92 -2.55
C PRO A 117 4.65 -17.95 -3.66
N ASP A 118 4.17 -19.15 -3.31
CA ASP A 118 3.92 -20.25 -4.25
C ASP A 118 2.55 -20.17 -4.95
N GLY A 119 1.74 -19.15 -4.65
CA GLY A 119 0.40 -18.95 -5.20
C GLY A 119 -0.63 -19.98 -4.77
N SER A 120 -0.32 -20.85 -3.79
CA SER A 120 -1.23 -21.90 -3.33
C SER A 120 -2.41 -21.40 -2.50
N ALA A 121 -2.32 -20.18 -1.97
CA ALA A 121 -3.37 -19.58 -1.16
C ALA A 121 -3.44 -18.07 -1.32
N ILE A 122 -4.60 -17.51 -0.95
CA ILE A 122 -4.82 -16.07 -0.78
C ILE A 122 -5.11 -15.82 0.70
N VAL A 123 -4.31 -14.95 1.31
CA VAL A 123 -4.49 -14.49 2.69
C VAL A 123 -5.23 -13.16 2.65
N VAL A 124 -6.32 -13.04 3.41
CA VAL A 124 -7.22 -11.89 3.36
C VAL A 124 -7.63 -11.44 4.76
N SER A 125 -7.63 -10.14 5.01
CA SER A 125 -8.24 -9.53 6.20
C SER A 125 -9.74 -9.34 5.99
N ARG A 126 -10.52 -9.66 7.05
CA ARG A 126 -11.98 -9.61 7.02
C ARG A 126 -12.50 -8.71 8.14
N PRO A 127 -12.68 -7.40 7.86
CA PRO A 127 -12.98 -6.41 8.89
C PRO A 127 -14.21 -6.75 9.74
N SER A 128 -15.33 -7.08 9.11
CA SER A 128 -16.57 -7.41 9.82
C SER A 128 -16.53 -8.74 10.58
N PHE A 129 -15.59 -9.62 10.25
CA PHE A 129 -15.38 -10.89 10.95
C PHE A 129 -14.26 -10.85 11.99
N ALA A 130 -13.52 -9.73 12.06
CA ALA A 130 -12.40 -9.51 12.98
C ALA A 130 -11.33 -10.61 12.90
N ASP A 131 -11.02 -11.07 11.69
CA ASP A 131 -10.04 -12.13 11.49
C ASP A 131 -9.24 -11.96 10.17
N VAL A 132 -8.21 -12.76 10.06
CA VAL A 132 -7.47 -13.03 8.82
C VAL A 132 -7.60 -14.49 8.49
N VAL A 133 -7.84 -14.81 7.23
CA VAL A 133 -7.90 -16.20 6.76
C VAL A 133 -6.97 -16.41 5.58
N SER A 134 -6.50 -17.64 5.45
CA SER A 134 -5.89 -18.16 4.23
C SER A 134 -6.88 -19.06 3.52
N VAL A 135 -7.16 -18.77 2.26
CA VAL A 135 -8.04 -19.57 1.41
C VAL A 135 -7.19 -20.24 0.33
N ASP A 136 -7.28 -21.56 0.23
CA ASP A 136 -6.59 -22.34 -0.79
C ASP A 136 -7.05 -21.90 -2.19
N SER A 137 -6.11 -21.50 -3.03
CA SER A 137 -6.41 -20.92 -4.35
C SER A 137 -6.99 -21.92 -5.35
N GLY A 138 -6.75 -23.22 -5.14
CA GLY A 138 -7.22 -24.29 -6.03
C GLY A 138 -8.58 -24.85 -5.61
N THR A 139 -8.86 -24.91 -4.30
CA THR A 139 -10.09 -25.54 -3.75
C THR A 139 -11.10 -24.53 -3.22
N GLY A 140 -10.68 -23.29 -2.91
CA GLY A 140 -11.53 -22.29 -2.28
C GLY A 140 -11.83 -22.57 -0.80
N GLN A 141 -11.13 -23.50 -0.15
CA GLN A 141 -11.35 -23.85 1.24
C GLN A 141 -10.43 -23.06 2.18
N VAL A 142 -10.90 -22.75 3.40
CA VAL A 142 -10.06 -22.12 4.43
C VAL A 142 -8.95 -23.09 4.86
N LYS A 143 -7.69 -22.66 4.75
CA LYS A 143 -6.50 -23.39 5.25
C LYS A 143 -6.25 -23.10 6.72
N TRP A 144 -6.30 -21.85 7.09
CA TRP A 144 -6.15 -21.39 8.47
C TRP A 144 -6.91 -20.08 8.70
N ARG A 145 -7.20 -19.79 9.95
CA ARG A 145 -7.85 -18.58 10.41
C ARG A 145 -7.16 -18.05 11.66
N PHE A 146 -6.89 -16.75 11.69
CA PHE A 146 -6.35 -16.04 12.85
C PHE A 146 -7.32 -14.94 13.28
N PRO A 147 -7.97 -15.04 14.47
CA PRO A 147 -8.75 -13.96 15.03
C PRO A 147 -7.80 -12.84 15.51
N VAL A 148 -7.99 -11.61 15.04
CA VAL A 148 -7.18 -10.49 15.54
C VAL A 148 -7.60 -10.09 16.95
N SER A 149 -6.72 -9.43 17.69
CA SER A 149 -7.12 -8.81 18.96
C SER A 149 -8.13 -7.69 18.69
N GLY A 150 -9.14 -7.57 19.54
CA GLY A 150 -10.26 -6.66 19.32
C GLY A 150 -11.29 -7.20 18.33
N ASN A 151 -11.94 -6.30 17.60
CA ASN A 151 -13.16 -6.63 16.85
C ASN A 151 -13.13 -6.15 15.39
N ARG A 152 -11.96 -5.78 14.84
CA ARG A 152 -11.81 -5.40 13.45
C ARG A 152 -10.39 -5.64 12.96
N ALA A 153 -10.25 -6.52 11.97
CA ALA A 153 -9.06 -6.60 11.14
C ALA A 153 -9.11 -5.48 10.07
N ASP A 154 -7.95 -4.92 9.76
CA ASP A 154 -7.86 -3.83 8.79
C ASP A 154 -6.75 -4.13 7.75
N HIS A 155 -6.05 -3.12 7.28
CA HIS A 155 -5.04 -3.25 6.25
C HIS A 155 -3.90 -4.19 6.64
N MET A 156 -3.35 -4.82 5.63
CA MET A 156 -2.21 -5.72 5.76
C MET A 156 -1.03 -5.24 4.92
N ALA A 157 0.14 -5.80 5.20
CA ALA A 157 1.31 -5.73 4.33
C ALA A 157 2.04 -7.07 4.34
N VAL A 158 2.61 -7.44 3.20
CA VAL A 158 3.47 -8.62 3.08
C VAL A 158 4.93 -8.20 3.17
N SER A 159 5.76 -9.00 3.84
CA SER A 159 7.21 -8.77 3.90
C SER A 159 7.86 -8.93 2.52
N PRO A 160 9.02 -8.28 2.26
CA PRO A 160 9.70 -8.37 0.96
C PRO A 160 10.04 -9.80 0.53
N ASP A 161 10.28 -10.71 1.47
CA ASP A 161 10.53 -12.13 1.21
C ASP A 161 9.24 -12.96 1.05
N GLY A 162 8.06 -12.33 1.21
CA GLY A 162 6.77 -12.98 1.11
C GLY A 162 6.40 -13.92 2.27
N SER A 163 7.26 -14.06 3.30
CA SER A 163 7.06 -15.07 4.35
C SER A 163 6.14 -14.62 5.48
N ARG A 164 5.95 -13.30 5.66
CA ARG A 164 5.23 -12.73 6.80
C ARG A 164 4.19 -11.73 6.33
N ILE A 165 3.14 -11.61 7.12
CA ILE A 165 2.10 -10.62 6.90
C ILE A 165 1.84 -9.83 8.19
N ALA A 166 1.86 -8.51 8.10
CA ALA A 166 1.47 -7.61 9.17
C ALA A 166 0.00 -7.23 8.99
N VAL A 167 -0.82 -7.32 10.04
CA VAL A 167 -2.22 -6.94 10.01
C VAL A 167 -2.56 -5.97 11.13
N SER A 168 -3.23 -4.89 10.79
CA SER A 168 -3.74 -3.91 11.75
C SER A 168 -4.99 -4.42 12.44
N ALA A 169 -4.95 -4.54 13.77
CA ALA A 169 -6.10 -4.80 14.64
C ALA A 169 -6.61 -3.46 15.17
N SER A 170 -7.47 -2.80 14.38
CA SER A 170 -7.77 -1.37 14.54
C SER A 170 -8.50 -1.01 15.82
N THR A 171 -9.21 -1.95 16.45
CA THR A 171 -9.93 -1.68 17.72
C THR A 171 -9.13 -2.05 18.98
N SER A 172 -7.93 -2.62 18.82
CA SER A 172 -7.02 -2.94 19.92
C SER A 172 -5.69 -2.19 19.87
N ASN A 173 -5.50 -1.32 18.90
CA ASN A 173 -4.28 -0.51 18.72
C ASN A 173 -3.00 -1.37 18.64
N THR A 174 -3.10 -2.46 17.91
CA THR A 174 -2.05 -3.47 17.80
C THR A 174 -1.86 -3.88 16.34
N VAL A 175 -0.63 -4.13 15.94
CA VAL A 175 -0.31 -4.86 14.71
C VAL A 175 0.12 -6.27 15.10
N HIS A 176 -0.49 -7.29 14.46
CA HIS A 176 -0.04 -8.67 14.51
C HIS A 176 0.86 -8.97 13.32
N VAL A 177 1.91 -9.72 13.51
CA VAL A 177 2.75 -10.25 12.43
C VAL A 177 2.61 -11.76 12.41
N LEU A 178 2.14 -12.29 11.28
CA LEU A 178 1.83 -13.71 11.12
C LEU A 178 2.76 -14.35 10.08
N ASP A 179 3.05 -15.63 10.27
CA ASP A 179 3.56 -16.49 9.21
C ASP A 179 2.48 -16.67 8.14
N ILE A 180 2.79 -16.37 6.90
CA ILE A 180 1.79 -16.33 5.82
C ILE A 180 1.27 -17.73 5.43
N ASP A 181 2.09 -18.78 5.62
CA ASP A 181 1.74 -20.14 5.20
C ASP A 181 0.80 -20.84 6.17
N ASN A 182 0.93 -20.56 7.49
CA ASN A 182 0.21 -21.32 8.53
C ASN A 182 -0.56 -20.46 9.53
N GLY A 183 -0.48 -19.11 9.44
CA GLY A 183 -1.19 -18.19 10.32
C GLY A 183 -0.66 -18.11 11.76
N THR A 184 0.51 -18.68 12.03
CA THR A 184 1.12 -18.58 13.36
C THR A 184 1.53 -17.14 13.66
N GLU A 185 1.13 -16.62 14.81
CA GLU A 185 1.58 -15.31 15.27
C GLU A 185 3.07 -15.35 15.63
N LEU A 186 3.85 -14.55 14.93
CA LEU A 186 5.29 -14.41 15.15
C LEU A 186 5.60 -13.34 16.22
N GLY A 187 4.71 -12.35 16.34
CA GLY A 187 4.79 -11.30 17.33
C GLY A 187 3.82 -10.16 17.07
N THR A 188 3.85 -9.18 17.98
CA THR A 188 2.97 -8.01 17.93
C THR A 188 3.72 -6.76 18.35
N PHE A 189 3.19 -5.60 17.98
CA PHE A 189 3.61 -4.32 18.56
C PHE A 189 2.41 -3.37 18.72
N ALA A 190 2.51 -2.50 19.74
CA ALA A 190 1.51 -1.47 19.98
C ALA A 190 1.71 -0.28 19.04
N THR A 191 0.61 0.36 18.68
CA THR A 191 0.57 1.52 17.78
C THR A 191 -0.13 2.71 18.44
N GLY A 192 -0.36 3.78 17.69
CA GLY A 192 -1.39 4.77 18.00
C GLY A 192 -2.80 4.21 17.85
N ASP A 193 -3.80 5.07 18.01
CA ASP A 193 -5.21 4.69 17.94
C ASP A 193 -5.64 4.40 16.50
N LYS A 194 -6.33 3.28 16.31
CA LYS A 194 -6.81 2.79 15.02
C LYS A 194 -5.68 2.61 14.00
N PRO A 195 -4.77 1.64 14.22
CA PRO A 195 -3.80 1.26 13.19
C PRO A 195 -4.52 0.91 11.89
N HIS A 196 -3.96 1.40 10.78
CA HIS A 196 -4.57 1.32 9.46
C HIS A 196 -3.55 0.77 8.44
N GLU A 197 -2.83 1.62 7.71
CA GLU A 197 -1.87 1.18 6.71
C GLU A 197 -0.61 0.58 7.36
N ASN A 198 -0.11 -0.52 6.76
CA ASN A 198 1.18 -1.10 7.08
C ASN A 198 2.08 -1.10 5.86
N VAL A 199 3.38 -0.92 6.05
CA VAL A 199 4.39 -1.05 5.01
C VAL A 199 5.62 -1.74 5.58
N PHE A 200 6.07 -2.82 4.93
CA PHE A 200 7.42 -3.33 5.15
C PHE A 200 8.40 -2.59 4.28
N THR A 201 9.53 -2.18 4.85
CA THR A 201 10.62 -1.55 4.11
C THR A 201 11.82 -2.51 4.01
N THR A 202 12.66 -2.27 3.00
CA THR A 202 13.82 -3.14 2.68
C THR A 202 14.90 -3.10 3.76
N ASP A 203 14.90 -2.07 4.60
CA ASP A 203 15.78 -1.93 5.77
C ASP A 203 15.28 -2.67 7.03
N ASN A 204 14.38 -3.65 6.83
CA ASN A 204 13.84 -4.52 7.89
C ASN A 204 13.00 -3.80 8.93
N LYS A 205 12.15 -2.87 8.50
CA LYS A 205 11.19 -2.17 9.36
C LYS A 205 9.75 -2.44 8.94
N ILE A 206 8.83 -2.26 9.87
CA ILE A 206 7.39 -2.21 9.64
C ILE A 206 6.92 -0.83 10.06
N TRP A 207 6.38 -0.09 9.11
CA TRP A 207 5.73 1.19 9.34
C TRP A 207 4.24 0.96 9.50
N ASN A 208 3.64 1.54 10.54
CA ASN A 208 2.19 1.54 10.73
C ASN A 208 1.69 2.95 10.93
N MET A 209 0.64 3.31 10.20
CA MET A 209 -0.04 4.61 10.25
C MET A 209 -1.33 4.46 11.05
N ALA A 210 -1.36 5.05 12.25
CA ALA A 210 -2.56 5.12 13.07
C ALA A 210 -3.37 6.37 12.71
N ILE A 211 -4.67 6.20 12.40
CA ILE A 211 -5.52 7.25 11.85
C ILE A 211 -6.49 7.85 12.86
N GLY A 212 -6.56 7.29 14.06
CA GLY A 212 -7.52 7.71 15.08
C GLY A 212 -8.97 7.37 14.72
N GLU A 213 -9.91 7.93 15.45
CA GLU A 213 -11.33 7.71 15.21
C GLU A 213 -11.78 8.27 13.87
N VAL A 214 -12.42 7.45 13.08
CA VAL A 214 -12.98 7.80 11.78
C VAL A 214 -14.33 8.49 11.96
N ASN A 215 -14.62 9.42 11.07
CA ASN A 215 -15.90 10.12 11.07
C ASN A 215 -17.08 9.16 10.92
N THR A 216 -18.10 9.40 11.71
CA THR A 216 -19.36 8.65 11.72
C THR A 216 -20.59 9.55 11.47
N GLY A 217 -20.42 10.62 10.69
CA GLY A 217 -21.50 11.56 10.36
C GLY A 217 -21.65 12.75 11.29
N LEU A 218 -20.80 12.88 12.32
CA LEU A 218 -20.80 14.00 13.26
C LEU A 218 -19.47 14.75 13.32
N ASP A 219 -18.62 14.60 12.31
CA ASP A 219 -17.28 15.16 12.33
C ASP A 219 -17.28 16.69 12.27
N HIS A 220 -16.51 17.29 13.16
CA HIS A 220 -16.31 18.74 13.23
C HIS A 220 -14.88 19.04 13.67
N PRO A 221 -14.20 20.02 13.06
CA PRO A 221 -12.80 20.33 13.41
C PRO A 221 -12.56 20.60 14.90
N ALA A 222 -13.53 21.18 15.60
CA ALA A 222 -13.44 21.43 17.04
C ALA A 222 -13.39 20.14 17.88
N LEU A 223 -13.68 18.98 17.30
CA LEU A 223 -13.66 17.68 17.95
C LEU A 223 -12.42 16.85 17.60
N ASP A 224 -11.47 17.40 16.84
CA ASP A 224 -10.27 16.66 16.42
C ASP A 224 -9.45 16.13 17.62
N PHE A 225 -9.48 16.83 18.76
CA PHE A 225 -8.82 16.37 19.99
C PHE A 225 -9.40 15.06 20.55
N THR A 226 -10.60 14.64 20.13
CA THR A 226 -11.22 13.37 20.55
C THR A 226 -10.84 12.20 19.67
N LYS A 227 -10.09 12.43 18.60
CA LYS A 227 -9.78 11.39 17.60
C LYS A 227 -8.64 10.43 18.00
N GLY A 228 -8.03 10.66 19.17
CA GLY A 228 -7.02 9.77 19.71
C GLY A 228 -5.60 10.06 19.19
N ASP A 229 -4.69 9.13 19.47
CA ASP A 229 -3.25 9.22 19.19
C ASP A 229 -2.94 8.81 17.75
N ARG A 230 -2.84 9.78 16.86
CA ARG A 230 -2.58 9.60 15.43
C ARG A 230 -1.10 9.80 15.14
N LYS A 231 -0.38 8.70 14.99
CA LYS A 231 1.06 8.71 14.76
C LYS A 231 1.48 7.61 13.80
N ILE A 232 2.67 7.74 13.27
CA ILE A 232 3.35 6.64 12.60
C ILE A 232 4.19 5.90 13.64
N THR A 233 4.03 4.58 13.71
CA THR A 233 4.83 3.70 14.56
C THR A 233 5.73 2.86 13.68
N ILE A 234 7.03 2.83 13.97
CA ILE A 234 8.01 2.04 13.23
C ILE A 234 8.54 0.97 14.17
N ALA A 235 8.42 -0.28 13.76
CA ALA A 235 8.92 -1.44 14.48
C ALA A 235 10.02 -2.17 13.69
N ASP A 236 10.98 -2.75 14.38
CA ASP A 236 11.93 -3.69 13.79
C ASP A 236 11.21 -4.97 13.36
N ALA A 237 11.32 -5.35 12.09
CA ALA A 237 10.56 -6.45 11.51
C ALA A 237 11.03 -7.85 11.93
N THR A 238 12.13 -7.97 12.67
CA THR A 238 12.64 -9.24 13.23
C THR A 238 12.23 -9.43 14.68
N THR A 239 12.34 -8.36 15.47
CA THR A 239 12.09 -8.42 16.92
C THR A 239 10.71 -7.92 17.31
N PHE A 240 10.00 -7.26 16.39
CA PHE A 240 8.69 -6.61 16.56
C PHE A 240 8.67 -5.56 17.68
N LYS A 241 9.84 -5.00 18.00
CA LYS A 241 9.95 -3.91 18.95
C LYS A 241 9.78 -2.58 18.25
N VAL A 242 8.98 -1.70 18.83
CA VAL A 242 8.88 -0.31 18.38
C VAL A 242 10.25 0.34 18.58
N ILE A 243 10.80 0.89 17.50
CA ILE A 243 12.11 1.56 17.46
C ILE A 243 11.98 3.07 17.30
N GLU A 244 10.84 3.53 16.73
CA GLU A 244 10.58 4.94 16.49
C GLU A 244 9.09 5.22 16.42
N THR A 245 8.71 6.45 16.75
CA THR A 245 7.36 7.00 16.51
C THR A 245 7.49 8.40 15.95
N ILE A 246 6.70 8.70 14.92
CA ILE A 246 6.66 10.02 14.29
C ILE A 246 5.31 10.67 14.61
N ASP A 247 5.36 11.81 15.25
CA ASP A 247 4.18 12.65 15.45
C ASP A 247 4.00 13.54 14.21
N MET A 248 3.05 13.16 13.36
CA MET A 248 2.81 13.89 12.13
C MET A 248 2.21 15.30 12.39
N ARG A 249 1.58 15.53 13.55
CA ARG A 249 1.12 16.87 13.93
C ARG A 249 2.31 17.83 14.06
N GLU A 250 3.37 17.40 14.73
CA GLU A 250 4.58 18.23 14.88
C GLU A 250 5.22 18.55 13.52
N ARG A 251 5.23 17.56 12.61
CA ARG A 251 5.80 17.75 11.26
C ARG A 251 4.97 18.69 10.39
N LEU A 252 3.65 18.58 10.47
CA LEU A 252 2.73 19.48 9.78
C LEU A 252 2.81 20.91 10.33
N ASP A 253 2.91 21.08 11.64
CA ASP A 253 3.06 22.38 12.29
C ASP A 253 4.37 23.05 11.90
N ALA A 254 5.48 22.30 11.90
CA ALA A 254 6.79 22.78 11.47
C ALA A 254 6.81 23.18 9.98
N PHE A 255 6.05 22.50 9.15
CA PHE A 255 5.87 22.82 7.73
C PHE A 255 4.86 23.98 7.49
N GLY A 256 4.21 24.49 8.54
CA GLY A 256 3.23 25.58 8.44
C GLY A 256 1.83 25.13 8.02
N GLN A 257 1.49 23.87 8.18
CA GLN A 257 0.20 23.26 7.81
C GLN A 257 -0.61 22.79 9.04
N ALA A 258 -0.69 23.63 10.06
CA ALA A 258 -1.39 23.36 11.32
C ALA A 258 -2.88 22.98 11.16
N ASN A 259 -3.50 23.38 10.04
CA ASN A 259 -4.93 23.13 9.78
C ASN A 259 -5.21 21.79 9.10
N LEU A 260 -4.18 21.09 8.63
CA LEU A 260 -4.36 19.76 8.02
C LEU A 260 -4.55 18.71 9.13
N SER A 261 -5.28 17.65 8.78
CA SER A 261 -5.35 16.47 9.63
C SER A 261 -4.00 15.75 9.68
N ASP A 262 -3.63 15.24 10.83
CA ASP A 262 -2.44 14.40 11.05
C ASP A 262 -2.73 12.89 10.87
N ALA A 263 -3.95 12.53 10.50
CA ALA A 263 -4.30 11.17 10.17
C ALA A 263 -3.72 10.81 8.78
N VAL A 264 -2.58 10.15 8.77
CA VAL A 264 -1.93 9.67 7.54
C VAL A 264 -2.75 8.53 6.95
N ARG A 265 -3.12 8.71 5.70
CA ARG A 265 -3.88 7.74 4.88
C ARG A 265 -2.91 6.95 4.00
N PRO A 266 -3.36 6.36 2.86
CA PRO A 266 -2.46 5.61 2.00
C PRO A 266 -1.15 6.33 1.70
N VAL A 267 -0.09 5.56 1.61
CA VAL A 267 1.27 6.05 1.36
C VAL A 267 1.86 5.38 0.13
N ALA A 268 2.85 6.04 -0.48
CA ALA A 268 3.72 5.46 -1.49
C ALA A 268 5.16 5.90 -1.21
N PHE A 269 6.09 4.94 -1.17
CA PHE A 269 7.51 5.21 -1.05
C PHE A 269 8.16 5.29 -2.42
N THR A 270 9.25 6.06 -2.53
CA THR A 270 10.16 5.97 -3.66
C THR A 270 10.83 4.59 -3.68
N PRO A 271 11.32 4.12 -4.85
CA PRO A 271 12.00 2.81 -4.93
C PRO A 271 13.22 2.66 -4.02
N ASP A 272 13.87 3.76 -3.64
CA ASP A 272 14.98 3.80 -2.68
C ASP A 272 14.53 4.04 -1.22
N GLU A 273 13.21 4.14 -1.00
CA GLU A 273 12.57 4.36 0.29
C GLU A 273 13.01 5.65 1.03
N SER A 274 13.73 6.55 0.34
CA SER A 274 14.20 7.82 0.93
C SER A 274 13.10 8.86 1.08
N THR A 275 12.02 8.74 0.30
CA THR A 275 10.90 9.68 0.30
C THR A 275 9.57 8.93 0.41
N MET A 276 8.71 9.39 1.29
CA MET A 276 7.33 8.92 1.42
C MET A 276 6.38 10.00 0.89
N TYR A 277 5.45 9.61 0.05
CA TYR A 277 4.29 10.41 -0.33
C TYR A 277 3.08 9.91 0.45
N PHE A 278 2.29 10.81 0.99
CA PHE A 278 1.14 10.41 1.80
C PHE A 278 -0.04 11.36 1.67
N GLN A 279 -1.22 10.80 1.77
CA GLN A 279 -2.47 11.52 1.89
C GLN A 279 -2.83 11.70 3.37
N VAL A 280 -3.63 12.71 3.70
CA VAL A 280 -4.19 12.87 5.04
C VAL A 280 -5.70 13.05 4.96
N SER A 281 -6.40 12.74 6.07
CA SER A 281 -7.85 12.90 6.14
C SER A 281 -8.29 14.30 5.73
N PHE A 282 -9.39 14.39 4.99
CA PHE A 282 -10.06 15.62 4.55
C PHE A 282 -9.29 16.48 3.54
N PHE A 283 -8.07 16.14 3.18
CA PHE A 283 -7.23 16.93 2.28
C PHE A 283 -7.36 16.45 0.82
N ASN A 284 -7.45 17.42 -0.08
CA ASN A 284 -7.51 17.20 -1.52
C ASN A 284 -6.12 17.28 -2.13
N GLY A 285 -5.35 16.22 -1.99
CA GLY A 285 -3.96 16.18 -2.44
C GLY A 285 -3.11 15.23 -1.61
N PHE A 286 -1.82 15.52 -1.54
CA PHE A 286 -0.85 14.72 -0.81
C PHE A 286 0.37 15.56 -0.39
N LEU A 287 1.21 15.00 0.47
CA LEU A 287 2.44 15.61 0.95
C LEU A 287 3.63 14.71 0.59
N GLU A 288 4.78 15.32 0.43
CA GLU A 288 6.08 14.68 0.24
C GLU A 288 6.90 14.81 1.53
N TYR A 289 7.41 13.70 2.01
CA TYR A 289 8.14 13.60 3.27
C TYR A 289 9.49 12.94 3.03
N ASP A 290 10.56 13.58 3.49
CA ASP A 290 11.90 13.04 3.50
C ASP A 290 12.07 12.15 4.74
N VAL A 291 12.26 10.85 4.49
CA VAL A 291 12.39 9.84 5.54
C VAL A 291 13.71 9.99 6.31
N VAL A 292 14.76 10.51 5.65
CA VAL A 292 16.11 10.63 6.24
C VAL A 292 16.20 11.83 7.17
N THR A 293 15.63 12.97 6.74
CA THR A 293 15.67 14.22 7.53
C THR A 293 14.45 14.41 8.42
N ASP A 294 13.48 13.49 8.36
CA ASP A 294 12.22 13.52 9.13
C ASP A 294 11.47 14.86 8.95
N THR A 295 11.35 15.31 7.69
CA THR A 295 10.73 16.60 7.35
C THR A 295 9.77 16.52 6.18
N ILE A 296 8.68 17.30 6.21
CA ILE A 296 7.82 17.50 5.06
C ILE A 296 8.51 18.49 4.10
N LEU A 297 8.66 18.08 2.84
CA LEU A 297 9.35 18.88 1.82
C LEU A 297 8.40 19.72 1.00
N ARG A 298 7.30 19.11 0.51
CA ARG A 298 6.38 19.76 -0.41
C ARG A 298 4.94 19.29 -0.15
N LEU A 299 3.99 20.12 -0.57
CA LEU A 299 2.57 19.81 -0.56
C LEU A 299 2.02 20.01 -1.98
N ALA A 300 1.21 19.06 -2.44
CA ALA A 300 0.47 19.14 -3.69
C ALA A 300 -1.03 19.25 -3.40
N GLU A 301 -1.65 20.38 -3.75
CA GLU A 301 -3.09 20.46 -3.90
C GLU A 301 -3.49 20.00 -5.29
N LEU A 302 -4.48 19.11 -5.36
CA LEU A 302 -5.00 18.59 -6.62
C LEU A 302 -6.31 19.27 -7.01
N PRO A 303 -6.74 19.17 -8.28
CA PRO A 303 -8.00 19.77 -8.72
C PRO A 303 -9.20 19.27 -7.91
N LYS A 304 -10.06 20.18 -7.48
CA LYS A 304 -11.28 19.88 -6.72
C LYS A 304 -12.47 19.74 -7.67
N ASN A 305 -13.27 18.70 -7.48
CA ASN A 305 -14.56 18.64 -8.12
C ASN A 305 -15.50 19.65 -7.44
N PRO A 306 -16.02 20.66 -8.15
CA PRO A 306 -16.86 21.69 -7.56
C PRO A 306 -18.20 21.18 -6.99
N LYS A 307 -18.58 19.94 -7.31
CA LYS A 307 -19.78 19.28 -6.77
C LYS A 307 -19.52 18.61 -5.42
N THR A 308 -18.27 18.37 -5.05
CA THR A 308 -17.92 17.73 -3.78
C THR A 308 -18.15 18.70 -2.64
N SER A 309 -18.93 18.29 -1.65
CA SER A 309 -19.12 19.03 -0.41
C SER A 309 -17.78 19.26 0.30
N ASN A 310 -17.65 20.40 0.98
CA ASN A 310 -16.54 20.64 1.92
C ASN A 310 -16.88 20.25 3.36
N GLU A 311 -18.10 19.74 3.59
CA GLU A 311 -18.55 19.27 4.89
C GLU A 311 -17.86 17.93 5.23
N ARG A 312 -17.02 17.92 6.26
CA ARG A 312 -16.18 16.76 6.65
C ARG A 312 -17.02 15.51 6.92
N ASN A 313 -18.20 15.66 7.52
CA ASN A 313 -19.12 14.58 7.84
C ASN A 313 -19.75 13.89 6.61
N THR A 314 -19.51 14.39 5.41
CA THR A 314 -19.96 13.77 4.16
C THR A 314 -18.86 12.91 3.51
N TYR A 315 -17.64 12.92 4.06
CA TYR A 315 -16.51 12.22 3.46
C TYR A 315 -16.49 10.76 3.85
N VAL A 316 -16.30 9.90 2.88
CA VAL A 316 -16.16 8.46 3.11
C VAL A 316 -14.90 8.20 3.92
N ASN A 317 -15.07 7.56 5.06
CA ASN A 317 -13.96 7.21 5.95
C ASN A 317 -12.98 8.38 6.20
N ASP A 318 -13.49 9.59 6.43
CA ASP A 318 -12.72 10.81 6.60
C ASP A 318 -11.81 11.18 5.42
N SER A 319 -11.87 10.46 4.32
CA SER A 319 -10.96 10.64 3.19
C SER A 319 -11.57 11.49 2.09
N ARG A 320 -10.84 12.50 1.64
CA ARG A 320 -11.15 13.15 0.36
C ARG A 320 -10.46 12.41 -0.79
N HIS A 321 -9.21 12.04 -0.61
CA HIS A 321 -8.44 11.17 -1.49
C HIS A 321 -8.03 9.92 -0.71
N HIS A 322 -8.11 8.73 -1.32
CA HIS A 322 -7.83 7.46 -0.65
C HIS A 322 -7.24 6.42 -1.61
N GLY A 323 -6.05 6.63 -2.05
CA GLY A 323 -5.30 5.68 -2.87
C GLY A 323 -4.17 6.38 -3.59
N MET A 324 -2.99 5.82 -3.47
CA MET A 324 -1.82 6.27 -4.22
C MET A 324 -0.84 5.13 -4.43
N SER A 325 -0.12 5.20 -5.54
CA SER A 325 1.00 4.31 -5.84
C SER A 325 2.05 5.04 -6.64
N MET A 326 3.29 4.58 -6.57
CA MET A 326 4.40 5.10 -7.36
C MET A 326 4.81 4.08 -8.41
N ASN A 327 5.11 4.55 -9.62
CA ASN A 327 5.64 3.67 -10.66
C ASN A 327 7.06 3.20 -10.32
N PRO A 328 7.55 2.09 -10.90
CA PRO A 328 8.87 1.54 -10.60
C PRO A 328 10.04 2.47 -10.95
N ALA A 329 9.85 3.40 -11.90
CA ALA A 329 10.87 4.40 -12.23
C ALA A 329 10.98 5.49 -11.14
N GLY A 330 10.00 5.59 -10.23
CA GLY A 330 10.00 6.56 -9.15
C GLY A 330 9.76 8.01 -9.61
N ASP A 331 9.23 8.21 -10.81
CA ASP A 331 9.00 9.54 -11.40
C ASP A 331 7.53 9.93 -11.54
N LYS A 332 6.61 8.99 -11.33
CA LYS A 332 5.15 9.19 -11.42
C LYS A 332 4.42 8.64 -10.22
N LEU A 333 3.42 9.40 -9.76
CA LEU A 333 2.45 8.97 -8.75
C LEU A 333 1.09 8.81 -9.40
N CYS A 334 0.40 7.72 -9.11
CA CYS A 334 -1.01 7.55 -9.44
C CYS A 334 -1.86 7.84 -8.21
N ILE A 335 -2.89 8.66 -8.36
CA ILE A 335 -3.72 9.17 -7.26
C ILE A 335 -5.18 8.87 -7.53
N ALA A 336 -5.86 8.30 -6.54
CA ALA A 336 -7.31 8.13 -6.51
C ALA A 336 -7.96 9.27 -5.71
N GLY A 337 -8.69 10.15 -6.40
CA GLY A 337 -9.43 11.27 -5.82
C GLY A 337 -10.85 10.87 -5.47
N THR A 338 -11.02 10.09 -4.40
CA THR A 338 -12.23 9.36 -4.00
C THR A 338 -13.49 10.22 -4.00
N MET A 339 -13.46 11.36 -3.32
CA MET A 339 -14.63 12.27 -3.25
C MET A 339 -14.70 13.24 -4.43
N ASP A 340 -13.63 13.34 -5.21
CA ASP A 340 -13.56 14.24 -6.36
C ASP A 340 -13.85 13.53 -7.69
N ASP A 341 -14.16 12.21 -7.66
CA ASP A 341 -14.58 11.38 -8.80
C ASP A 341 -13.61 11.41 -9.98
N TYR A 342 -12.31 11.35 -9.70
CA TYR A 342 -11.29 11.19 -10.73
C TYR A 342 -10.06 10.43 -10.21
N ALA A 343 -9.31 9.85 -11.14
CA ALA A 343 -7.93 9.44 -10.94
C ALA A 343 -6.99 10.28 -11.80
N THR A 344 -5.74 10.42 -11.41
CA THR A 344 -4.73 11.16 -12.17
C THR A 344 -3.33 10.62 -11.94
N VAL A 345 -2.48 10.76 -12.94
CA VAL A 345 -1.03 10.53 -12.82
C VAL A 345 -0.36 11.88 -12.58
N VAL A 346 0.43 11.95 -11.53
CA VAL A 346 1.17 13.17 -11.13
C VAL A 346 2.64 13.01 -11.46
N ASP A 347 3.24 14.03 -12.05
CA ASP A 347 4.69 14.10 -12.23
C ASP A 347 5.37 14.41 -10.90
N ARG A 348 6.27 13.52 -10.46
CA ARG A 348 6.94 13.65 -9.17
C ARG A 348 7.82 14.90 -9.06
N ALA A 349 8.52 15.25 -10.13
CA ALA A 349 9.48 16.38 -10.08
C ALA A 349 8.77 17.72 -9.85
N THR A 350 7.61 17.90 -10.49
CA THR A 350 6.83 19.15 -10.45
C THR A 350 5.62 19.10 -9.52
N LEU A 351 5.20 17.92 -9.07
CA LEU A 351 3.94 17.63 -8.37
C LEU A 351 2.70 18.09 -9.16
N THR A 352 2.79 18.13 -10.49
CA THR A 352 1.71 18.57 -11.37
C THR A 352 0.86 17.38 -11.81
N ALA A 353 -0.45 17.50 -11.63
CA ALA A 353 -1.40 16.52 -12.13
C ALA A 353 -1.44 16.51 -13.66
N GLY A 354 -1.47 15.33 -14.23
CA GLY A 354 -1.77 15.08 -15.63
C GLY A 354 -3.28 15.16 -15.93
N PRO A 355 -3.74 14.50 -16.98
CA PRO A 355 -5.16 14.41 -17.28
C PRO A 355 -5.97 13.88 -16.10
N LEU A 356 -7.13 14.49 -15.83
CA LEU A 356 -8.08 13.97 -14.86
C LEU A 356 -8.94 12.92 -15.55
N VAL A 357 -8.79 11.67 -15.15
CA VAL A 357 -9.56 10.54 -15.66
C VAL A 357 -10.82 10.40 -14.80
N PRO A 358 -12.03 10.64 -15.34
CA PRO A 358 -13.25 10.42 -14.60
C PRO A 358 -13.35 8.99 -14.07
N ALA A 359 -13.62 8.84 -12.78
CA ALA A 359 -13.75 7.58 -12.09
C ALA A 359 -14.77 7.72 -10.96
N ALA A 360 -15.67 6.75 -10.81
CA ALA A 360 -16.74 6.83 -9.82
C ALA A 360 -16.23 6.37 -8.45
N LYS A 361 -15.99 7.30 -7.55
CA LYS A 361 -15.49 7.05 -6.19
C LYS A 361 -14.24 6.15 -6.23
N PRO A 362 -13.14 6.57 -6.92
CA PRO A 362 -11.93 5.76 -6.98
C PRO A 362 -11.35 5.61 -5.59
N TYR A 363 -10.99 4.37 -5.22
CA TYR A 363 -10.63 4.08 -3.83
C TYR A 363 -9.17 3.66 -3.65
N TRP A 364 -8.63 2.86 -4.56
CA TRP A 364 -7.26 2.36 -4.47
C TRP A 364 -6.51 2.50 -5.78
N ALA A 365 -5.19 2.57 -5.69
CA ALA A 365 -4.28 2.63 -6.82
C ALA A 365 -3.18 1.56 -6.66
N THR A 366 -2.93 0.79 -7.72
CA THR A 366 -1.89 -0.24 -7.75
C THR A 366 -1.18 -0.20 -9.11
N VAL A 367 0.10 -0.51 -9.14
CA VAL A 367 0.90 -0.57 -10.36
C VAL A 367 0.68 -1.91 -11.07
N SER A 368 0.56 -1.89 -12.40
CA SER A 368 0.52 -3.12 -13.23
C SER A 368 1.81 -3.93 -13.13
N GLY A 369 1.76 -5.22 -13.43
CA GLY A 369 2.91 -6.12 -13.31
C GLY A 369 4.11 -5.72 -14.18
N ASP A 370 3.90 -5.04 -15.29
CA ASP A 370 4.96 -4.49 -16.15
C ASP A 370 5.38 -3.06 -15.75
N GLY A 371 4.76 -2.48 -14.73
CA GLY A 371 5.07 -1.15 -14.25
C GLY A 371 4.62 0.01 -15.15
N THR A 372 3.90 -0.28 -16.25
CA THR A 372 3.55 0.73 -17.27
C THR A 372 2.23 1.43 -17.01
N ALA A 373 1.36 0.83 -16.20
CA ALA A 373 0.03 1.36 -15.92
C ALA A 373 -0.30 1.38 -14.42
N CYS A 374 -1.19 2.29 -14.07
CA CYS A 374 -1.88 2.34 -12.79
C CYS A 374 -3.26 1.72 -12.92
N VAL A 375 -3.63 0.84 -12.01
CA VAL A 375 -4.94 0.19 -11.93
C VAL A 375 -5.68 0.76 -10.73
N ILE A 376 -6.85 1.34 -10.99
CA ILE A 376 -7.68 2.07 -10.03
C ILE A 376 -8.97 1.31 -9.80
N SER A 377 -9.32 1.04 -8.53
CA SER A 377 -10.67 0.56 -8.20
C SER A 377 -11.67 1.71 -8.19
N GLU A 378 -12.84 1.50 -8.80
CA GLU A 378 -13.96 2.44 -8.80
C GLU A 378 -15.12 1.85 -7.99
N SER A 379 -15.13 2.15 -6.69
CA SER A 379 -16.03 1.47 -5.74
C SER A 379 -17.52 1.79 -5.95
N ALA A 380 -17.87 2.88 -6.61
CA ALA A 380 -19.26 3.19 -6.93
C ALA A 380 -19.68 2.79 -8.36
N ALA A 381 -18.83 2.10 -9.11
CA ALA A 381 -19.11 1.65 -10.46
C ALA A 381 -18.84 0.17 -10.72
N ASP A 382 -18.44 -0.59 -9.70
CA ASP A 382 -18.14 -2.02 -9.76
C ASP A 382 -17.19 -2.37 -10.91
N GLN A 383 -16.13 -1.57 -11.04
CA GLN A 383 -15.11 -1.74 -12.08
C GLN A 383 -13.73 -1.33 -11.59
N VAL A 384 -12.73 -1.70 -12.37
CA VAL A 384 -11.39 -1.11 -12.28
C VAL A 384 -11.07 -0.36 -13.56
N SER A 385 -10.33 0.73 -13.45
CA SER A 385 -9.81 1.50 -14.58
C SER A 385 -8.31 1.38 -14.66
N VAL A 386 -7.80 1.21 -15.88
CA VAL A 386 -6.36 1.15 -16.16
C VAL A 386 -5.93 2.47 -16.80
N ILE A 387 -4.91 3.10 -16.25
CA ILE A 387 -4.38 4.40 -16.67
C ILE A 387 -2.90 4.23 -17.02
N ASP A 388 -2.52 4.58 -18.23
CA ASP A 388 -1.14 4.53 -18.69
C ASP A 388 -0.28 5.61 -18.01
N PHE A 389 0.83 5.24 -17.41
CA PHE A 389 1.69 6.17 -16.68
C PHE A 389 2.38 7.21 -17.59
N ALA A 390 2.66 6.88 -18.84
CA ALA A 390 3.37 7.78 -19.73
C ALA A 390 2.48 8.91 -20.22
N THR A 391 1.21 8.61 -20.49
CA THR A 391 0.25 9.57 -21.06
C THR A 391 -0.74 10.13 -20.05
N GLY A 392 -0.95 9.46 -18.92
CA GLY A 392 -2.00 9.76 -17.95
C GLY A 392 -3.42 9.47 -18.44
N ASN A 393 -3.57 8.78 -19.57
CA ASN A 393 -4.88 8.50 -20.16
C ASN A 393 -5.40 7.13 -19.77
N LYS A 394 -6.74 7.00 -19.71
CA LYS A 394 -7.42 5.73 -19.49
C LYS A 394 -7.21 4.81 -20.68
N VAL A 395 -6.74 3.61 -20.42
CA VAL A 395 -6.54 2.54 -21.43
C VAL A 395 -7.80 1.70 -21.58
N THR A 396 -8.34 1.22 -20.44
CA THR A 396 -9.51 0.34 -20.42
C THR A 396 -10.22 0.41 -19.07
N SER A 397 -11.39 -0.22 -18.99
CA SER A 397 -12.09 -0.53 -17.73
C SER A 397 -12.55 -1.98 -17.74
N ILE A 398 -12.48 -2.63 -16.60
CA ILE A 398 -12.83 -4.04 -16.41
C ILE A 398 -13.96 -4.12 -15.38
N PRO A 399 -15.14 -4.65 -15.71
CA PRO A 399 -16.19 -4.92 -14.74
C PRO A 399 -15.76 -5.96 -13.72
N VAL A 400 -15.99 -5.69 -12.44
CA VAL A 400 -15.69 -6.58 -11.31
C VAL A 400 -16.92 -6.77 -10.42
N GLY A 401 -16.76 -7.23 -9.20
CA GLY A 401 -17.87 -7.38 -8.26
C GLY A 401 -18.19 -6.11 -7.48
N ASP A 402 -19.03 -6.26 -6.47
CA ASP A 402 -19.65 -5.18 -5.71
C ASP A 402 -18.64 -4.47 -4.80
N HIS A 403 -18.53 -3.16 -4.97
CA HIS A 403 -17.70 -2.25 -4.19
C HIS A 403 -16.21 -2.63 -4.16
N PRO A 404 -15.51 -2.63 -5.31
CA PRO A 404 -14.08 -2.91 -5.34
C PRO A 404 -13.31 -1.85 -4.56
N GLN A 405 -12.48 -2.28 -3.60
CA GLN A 405 -11.63 -1.39 -2.82
C GLN A 405 -10.16 -1.70 -3.08
N ARG A 406 -9.60 -2.73 -2.48
CA ARG A 406 -8.18 -3.07 -2.62
C ARG A 406 -7.86 -3.79 -3.92
N ILE A 407 -6.73 -3.42 -4.49
CA ILE A 407 -6.11 -4.14 -5.59
C ILE A 407 -4.69 -4.48 -5.17
N ARG A 408 -4.29 -5.73 -5.30
CA ARG A 408 -2.92 -6.18 -4.99
C ARG A 408 -2.38 -7.06 -6.11
N SER A 409 -1.10 -6.89 -6.41
CA SER A 409 -0.38 -7.84 -7.26
C SER A 409 -0.13 -9.12 -6.49
N GLY A 410 -0.15 -10.26 -7.17
CA GLY A 410 0.09 -11.56 -6.58
C GLY A 410 0.44 -12.59 -7.65
N ASN A 411 0.72 -13.81 -7.21
CA ASN A 411 1.03 -14.92 -8.09
C ASN A 411 0.02 -16.06 -7.89
N LEU A 412 -0.39 -16.68 -8.98
CA LEU A 412 -1.20 -17.91 -8.96
C LEU A 412 -0.55 -18.97 -9.84
N PRO A 413 -0.81 -20.27 -9.61
CA PRO A 413 -0.31 -21.32 -10.48
C PRO A 413 -0.67 -21.09 -11.95
N GLN A 414 0.27 -21.33 -12.85
CA GLN A 414 0.01 -21.22 -14.28
C GLN A 414 -1.11 -22.20 -14.66
N GLY A 415 -2.19 -21.70 -15.26
CA GLY A 415 -3.38 -22.50 -15.54
C GLY A 415 -4.39 -22.55 -14.40
N TRP A 416 -4.22 -21.71 -13.37
CA TRP A 416 -5.22 -21.53 -12.33
C TRP A 416 -6.62 -21.26 -12.92
N LYS A 417 -7.61 -21.84 -12.29
CA LYS A 417 -9.03 -21.65 -12.63
C LYS A 417 -9.81 -21.37 -11.36
N THR A 418 -10.90 -20.65 -11.51
CA THR A 418 -11.87 -20.43 -10.43
C THR A 418 -12.20 -21.76 -9.75
N PRO A 419 -12.03 -21.88 -8.42
CA PRO A 419 -12.47 -23.07 -7.69
C PRO A 419 -13.96 -23.32 -7.92
N THR A 420 -14.33 -24.57 -8.17
CA THR A 420 -15.74 -24.99 -8.17
C THR A 420 -16.16 -25.25 -6.75
N ALA A 421 -17.18 -24.50 -6.28
CA ALA A 421 -17.79 -24.66 -4.96
C ALA A 421 -18.35 -26.07 -4.73
#